data_4d8cd0beb8d8937a0828700ad6d73088
#
_entry.id   4d8cd0beb8d8937a0828700ad6d73088
#
_cell.length_a   1.000
_cell.length_b   1.000
_cell.length_c   1.000
_cell.angle_alpha   90.00
_cell.angle_beta   90.00
_cell.angle_gamma   90.00
#
_symmetry.space_group_name_H-M   'P 1'
#
loop_
_entity.id
_entity.type
_entity.pdbx_description
1 polymer ?
#
loop_
_entity_poly.entity_id
_entity_poly.type
_entity_poly.pdbx_seq_one_letter_code
_entity_poly.pdbx_strand_id
1 'polypeptide(L)'
;VYLFSIRGSFYFLVLFVLVIAACDNFKTRRQSLEVLPQDPAIQVYFNHNPTSTYEDPYRHFRRQGDNLEKQIIDAIEKANSTVDVAVMELRLPKIAEELKRARSRGIKVRILIDNKYNKTLNEYTQEEISQMNRHDRKAYEQLKQYPVDALALLRQSQIEIKDDTSDGATKGSGLMHHKFLVVDGKTTIISSGNFTMSDLHGDFGNFESRGNPNNIVVIPDNANLAKIFTEEFNYMWRGLFKSHKPKRNPVTIPVGGGTVTVKFSPARPREDIATTSNGIIASYIQKAKKSVHVAVFVFSDQKISDTLGNLHAKGVKDIKLLIDPDFIAQNYSKAYDALGVCPRLGKKNRLFKVNPWKNPIATVGFPVAAAGDRGVHSKMAILDGMLVIAGSHNWSNSGNYFNDETLIFIDNPGVAAHYEREFHRLYKTAQLGLVTLPHARKCE
;
A
#
# COMPACT_ATOMS: atom_id res chain seq x y z
N VAL A 1 -72.33 -38.29 -16.35
CA VAL A 1 -71.26 -38.73 -17.25
C VAL A 1 -70.21 -37.62 -17.41
N TYR A 2 -69.15 -37.57 -16.57
CA TYR A 2 -67.98 -36.80 -16.81
C TYR A 2 -66.75 -37.62 -16.36
N LEU A 3 -66.08 -38.23 -17.29
CA LEU A 3 -64.75 -38.76 -17.14
C LEU A 3 -63.78 -37.61 -17.44
N PHE A 4 -63.23 -36.97 -16.40
CA PHE A 4 -62.12 -36.04 -16.53
C PHE A 4 -60.79 -36.80 -16.31
N SER A 5 -59.94 -36.70 -17.31
CA SER A 5 -58.70 -37.39 -17.50
C SER A 5 -57.65 -37.02 -16.42
N ILE A 6 -57.25 -37.99 -15.60
CA ILE A 6 -56.20 -37.87 -14.54
C ILE A 6 -54.79 -37.79 -15.15
N ARG A 7 -54.64 -37.76 -16.49
CA ARG A 7 -53.33 -37.76 -17.15
C ARG A 7 -52.63 -36.39 -17.21
N GLY A 8 -53.34 -35.28 -17.06
CA GLY A 8 -52.73 -33.95 -17.15
C GLY A 8 -52.00 -33.50 -15.88
N SER A 9 -52.41 -33.94 -14.71
CA SER A 9 -51.85 -33.49 -13.42
C SER A 9 -50.49 -34.12 -13.08
N PHE A 10 -50.21 -35.30 -13.63
CA PHE A 10 -48.95 -35.99 -13.32
C PHE A 10 -47.75 -35.38 -14.10
N TYR A 11 -47.97 -34.89 -15.30
CA TYR A 11 -46.92 -34.19 -16.04
C TYR A 11 -46.58 -32.82 -15.49
N PHE A 12 -47.55 -32.11 -14.91
CA PHE A 12 -47.30 -30.82 -14.25
C PHE A 12 -46.48 -30.98 -12.97
N LEU A 13 -46.73 -32.04 -12.21
CA LEU A 13 -46.01 -32.30 -10.96
C LEU A 13 -44.55 -32.74 -11.23
N VAL A 14 -44.34 -33.55 -12.24
CA VAL A 14 -42.99 -34.00 -12.66
C VAL A 14 -42.19 -32.83 -13.23
N LEU A 15 -42.79 -31.91 -14.00
CA LEU A 15 -42.12 -30.73 -14.53
C LEU A 15 -41.75 -29.76 -13.38
N PHE A 16 -42.61 -29.61 -12.37
CA PHE A 16 -42.35 -28.73 -11.24
C PHE A 16 -41.23 -29.28 -10.32
N VAL A 17 -41.14 -30.57 -10.12
CA VAL A 17 -40.07 -31.23 -9.36
C VAL A 17 -38.74 -31.15 -10.12
N LEU A 18 -38.73 -31.27 -11.47
CA LEU A 18 -37.52 -31.11 -12.29
C LEU A 18 -37.03 -29.65 -12.32
N VAL A 19 -37.93 -28.66 -12.30
CA VAL A 19 -37.55 -27.25 -12.22
C VAL A 19 -36.98 -26.90 -10.84
N ILE A 20 -37.52 -27.45 -9.75
CA ILE A 20 -36.97 -27.23 -8.40
C ILE A 20 -35.60 -27.93 -8.26
N ALA A 21 -35.43 -29.16 -8.78
CA ALA A 21 -34.13 -29.85 -8.80
C ALA A 21 -33.09 -29.17 -9.70
N ALA A 22 -33.53 -28.49 -10.78
CA ALA A 22 -32.64 -27.67 -11.62
C ALA A 22 -32.26 -26.35 -10.93
N CYS A 23 -33.13 -25.72 -10.14
CA CYS A 23 -32.85 -24.52 -9.38
C CYS A 23 -31.89 -24.78 -8.19
N ASP A 24 -31.94 -25.95 -7.57
CA ASP A 24 -30.99 -26.30 -6.49
C ASP A 24 -29.59 -26.64 -7.02
N ASN A 25 -29.44 -27.05 -8.28
CA ASN A 25 -28.14 -27.26 -8.92
C ASN A 25 -27.50 -25.95 -9.46
N PHE A 26 -28.24 -24.83 -9.47
CA PHE A 26 -27.73 -23.49 -9.79
C PHE A 26 -27.32 -22.68 -8.56
N LYS A 27 -27.24 -23.24 -7.37
CA LYS A 27 -26.35 -22.72 -6.34
C LYS A 27 -24.95 -22.93 -6.89
N THR A 28 -24.46 -21.95 -7.68
CA THR A 28 -23.06 -21.81 -8.00
C THR A 28 -22.29 -22.05 -6.70
N ARG A 29 -21.64 -23.23 -6.59
CA ARG A 29 -20.61 -23.45 -5.59
C ARG A 29 -19.65 -22.26 -5.78
N ARG A 30 -19.75 -21.24 -4.95
CA ARG A 30 -18.66 -20.29 -4.79
C ARG A 30 -17.47 -21.15 -4.41
N GLN A 31 -16.65 -21.51 -5.38
CA GLN A 31 -15.39 -22.16 -5.09
C GLN A 31 -14.70 -21.25 -4.10
N SER A 32 -14.57 -21.71 -2.86
CA SER A 32 -13.80 -21.00 -1.86
C SER A 32 -12.39 -20.86 -2.44
N LEU A 33 -11.90 -19.63 -2.53
CA LEU A 33 -10.54 -19.40 -2.97
C LEU A 33 -9.61 -20.18 -2.04
N GLU A 34 -8.68 -20.92 -2.62
CA GLU A 34 -7.68 -21.66 -1.88
C GLU A 34 -6.77 -20.69 -1.11
N VAL A 35 -6.44 -21.04 0.13
CA VAL A 35 -5.45 -20.29 0.92
C VAL A 35 -4.06 -20.53 0.32
N LEU A 36 -3.38 -19.47 -0.07
CA LEU A 36 -2.00 -19.58 -0.53
C LEU A 36 -1.07 -19.85 0.66
N PRO A 37 -0.11 -20.78 0.54
CA PRO A 37 0.87 -21.02 1.58
C PRO A 37 1.79 -19.79 1.74
N GLN A 38 2.14 -19.47 2.98
CA GLN A 38 3.14 -18.45 3.28
C GLN A 38 4.56 -19.05 3.16
N ASP A 39 5.48 -18.27 2.60
CA ASP A 39 6.90 -18.57 2.75
C ASP A 39 7.31 -18.29 4.19
N PRO A 40 7.90 -19.25 4.92
CA PRO A 40 8.27 -19.06 6.31
C PRO A 40 9.30 -17.93 6.52
N ALA A 41 10.11 -17.61 5.51
CA ALA A 41 11.13 -16.56 5.58
C ALA A 41 10.59 -15.18 5.09
N ILE A 42 9.49 -15.14 4.32
CA ILE A 42 8.87 -13.92 3.81
C ILE A 42 7.36 -14.07 3.83
N GLN A 43 6.73 -13.59 4.88
CA GLN A 43 5.28 -13.65 5.04
C GLN A 43 4.65 -12.34 4.53
N VAL A 44 3.52 -12.44 3.85
CA VAL A 44 2.80 -11.27 3.32
C VAL A 44 1.33 -11.30 3.69
N TYR A 45 0.82 -10.16 4.11
CA TYR A 45 -0.54 -10.00 4.60
C TYR A 45 -1.20 -8.80 3.93
N PHE A 46 -2.51 -8.94 3.61
CA PHE A 46 -3.31 -7.91 2.96
C PHE A 46 -4.60 -7.67 3.74
N ASN A 47 -4.88 -6.43 4.11
CA ASN A 47 -6.11 -6.11 4.84
C ASN A 47 -7.41 -6.40 4.06
N HIS A 48 -7.31 -6.74 2.78
CA HIS A 48 -8.42 -7.17 1.92
C HIS A 48 -8.27 -8.62 1.43
N ASN A 49 -7.44 -9.46 2.06
CA ASN A 49 -7.25 -10.85 1.69
C ASN A 49 -8.60 -11.59 1.63
N PRO A 50 -9.00 -12.17 0.47
CA PRO A 50 -10.30 -12.81 0.32
C PRO A 50 -10.42 -14.17 1.04
N THR A 51 -9.32 -14.74 1.52
CA THR A 51 -9.27 -16.08 2.14
C THR A 51 -9.15 -16.06 3.65
N SER A 52 -9.05 -14.89 4.27
CA SER A 52 -8.95 -14.74 5.72
C SER A 52 -10.04 -13.83 6.28
N THR A 53 -10.31 -13.98 7.57
CA THR A 53 -11.26 -13.13 8.31
C THR A 53 -10.75 -12.90 9.72
N TYR A 54 -11.07 -11.76 10.29
CA TYR A 54 -10.78 -11.43 11.68
C TYR A 54 -11.89 -10.60 12.31
N GLU A 55 -11.91 -10.50 13.63
CA GLU A 55 -12.74 -9.54 14.36
C GLU A 55 -12.03 -8.19 14.40
N ASP A 56 -12.73 -7.13 13.97
CA ASP A 56 -12.21 -5.77 14.04
C ASP A 56 -11.95 -5.37 15.51
N PRO A 57 -10.71 -5.02 15.87
CA PRO A 57 -10.34 -4.86 17.27
C PRO A 57 -10.95 -3.63 17.95
N TYR A 58 -11.58 -2.74 17.20
CA TYR A 58 -12.14 -1.47 17.68
C TYR A 58 -13.67 -1.40 17.53
N ARG A 59 -14.22 -2.04 16.46
CA ARG A 59 -15.63 -1.99 16.12
C ARG A 59 -16.35 -3.33 16.36
N HIS A 60 -15.63 -4.37 16.78
CA HIS A 60 -16.16 -5.67 17.22
C HIS A 60 -17.11 -6.36 16.23
N PHE A 61 -16.80 -6.31 14.95
CA PHE A 61 -17.49 -7.09 13.94
C PHE A 61 -16.52 -7.93 13.11
N ARG A 62 -17.01 -9.06 12.60
CA ARG A 62 -16.19 -9.93 11.75
C ARG A 62 -16.04 -9.32 10.37
N ARG A 63 -14.80 -9.22 9.89
CA ARG A 63 -14.48 -8.69 8.57
C ARG A 63 -13.54 -9.62 7.81
N GLN A 64 -13.62 -9.53 6.48
CA GLN A 64 -12.71 -10.21 5.59
C GLN A 64 -11.40 -9.43 5.48
N GLY A 65 -10.28 -10.14 5.45
CA GLY A 65 -8.93 -9.60 5.35
C GLY A 65 -8.00 -10.18 6.39
N ASP A 66 -6.71 -9.86 6.29
CA ASP A 66 -5.72 -10.14 7.33
C ASP A 66 -5.71 -8.97 8.33
N ASN A 67 -5.59 -9.28 9.62
CA ASN A 67 -5.38 -8.26 10.65
C ASN A 67 -3.91 -7.81 10.62
N LEU A 68 -3.62 -6.73 9.88
CA LEU A 68 -2.27 -6.20 9.73
C LEU A 68 -1.74 -5.64 11.06
N GLU A 69 -2.60 -5.01 11.87
CA GLU A 69 -2.24 -4.50 13.19
C GLU A 69 -1.77 -5.63 14.11
N LYS A 70 -2.46 -6.77 14.08
CA LYS A 70 -2.08 -7.93 14.88
C LYS A 70 -0.68 -8.45 14.53
N GLN A 71 -0.30 -8.48 13.25
CA GLN A 71 1.04 -8.91 12.84
C GLN A 71 2.13 -7.99 13.42
N ILE A 72 1.86 -6.68 13.48
CA ILE A 72 2.76 -5.70 14.09
C ILE A 72 2.84 -5.94 15.61
N ILE A 73 1.71 -6.10 16.27
CA ILE A 73 1.62 -6.36 17.72
C ILE A 73 2.35 -7.64 18.08
N ASP A 74 2.10 -8.74 17.35
CA ASP A 74 2.73 -10.04 17.61
C ASP A 74 4.25 -10.00 17.50
N ALA A 75 4.78 -9.16 16.60
CA ALA A 75 6.22 -8.95 16.49
C ALA A 75 6.79 -8.14 17.67
N ILE A 76 6.09 -7.10 18.13
CA ILE A 76 6.50 -6.28 19.28
C ILE A 76 6.40 -7.10 20.58
N GLU A 77 5.39 -7.93 20.73
CA GLU A 77 5.18 -8.82 21.87
C GLU A 77 6.37 -9.77 22.07
N LYS A 78 6.91 -10.28 20.96
CA LYS A 78 8.07 -11.21 20.96
C LYS A 78 9.43 -10.52 21.17
N ALA A 79 9.47 -9.20 21.27
CA ALA A 79 10.71 -8.46 21.46
C ALA A 79 11.38 -8.80 22.79
N ASN A 80 12.71 -8.96 22.74
CA ASN A 80 13.55 -9.27 23.91
C ASN A 80 14.55 -8.15 24.25
N SER A 81 14.85 -7.24 23.29
CA SER A 81 15.88 -6.22 23.50
C SER A 81 15.51 -4.86 22.89
N THR A 82 15.07 -4.81 21.64
CA THR A 82 14.87 -3.56 20.93
C THR A 82 13.64 -3.57 20.02
N VAL A 83 12.95 -2.43 19.92
CA VAL A 83 11.94 -2.16 18.90
C VAL A 83 12.20 -0.77 18.33
N ASP A 84 12.56 -0.69 17.05
CA ASP A 84 12.76 0.53 16.29
C ASP A 84 11.61 0.69 15.30
N VAL A 85 10.82 1.76 15.42
CA VAL A 85 9.65 2.04 14.56
C VAL A 85 9.90 3.30 13.76
N ALA A 86 9.87 3.22 12.43
CA ALA A 86 9.84 4.37 11.55
C ALA A 86 8.55 4.34 10.72
N VAL A 87 7.60 5.19 11.05
CA VAL A 87 6.30 5.28 10.38
C VAL A 87 5.85 6.72 10.27
N MET A 88 5.35 7.12 9.11
CA MET A 88 4.90 8.50 8.89
C MET A 88 3.84 8.90 9.93
N GLU A 89 2.85 8.04 10.18
CA GLU A 89 1.77 8.32 11.13
C GLU A 89 1.45 7.07 11.97
N LEU A 90 1.40 7.25 13.30
CA LEU A 90 1.05 6.23 14.28
C LEU A 90 -0.12 6.73 15.14
N ARG A 91 -1.30 6.13 14.96
CA ARG A 91 -2.55 6.49 15.67
C ARG A 91 -3.26 5.29 16.31
N LEU A 92 -2.85 4.06 16.01
CA LEU A 92 -3.51 2.87 16.51
C LEU A 92 -3.20 2.63 17.99
N PRO A 93 -4.21 2.67 18.89
CA PRO A 93 -4.02 2.52 20.32
C PRO A 93 -3.39 1.19 20.72
N LYS A 94 -3.79 0.08 20.10
CA LYS A 94 -3.26 -1.25 20.47
C LYS A 94 -1.79 -1.42 20.15
N ILE A 95 -1.29 -0.81 19.07
CA ILE A 95 0.15 -0.75 18.81
C ILE A 95 0.85 0.08 19.89
N ALA A 96 0.29 1.25 20.26
CA ALA A 96 0.86 2.10 21.30
C ALA A 96 0.87 1.40 22.68
N GLU A 97 -0.19 0.67 23.01
CA GLU A 97 -0.27 -0.14 24.23
C GLU A 97 0.79 -1.24 24.25
N GLU A 98 1.02 -1.93 23.11
CA GLU A 98 2.05 -2.99 23.07
C GLU A 98 3.46 -2.39 23.15
N LEU A 99 3.73 -1.27 22.51
CA LEU A 99 5.01 -0.55 22.66
C LEU A 99 5.24 -0.11 24.11
N LYS A 100 4.18 0.36 24.80
CA LYS A 100 4.23 0.66 26.26
C LYS A 100 4.54 -0.61 27.05
N ARG A 101 3.87 -1.75 26.77
CA ARG A 101 4.16 -3.03 27.44
C ARG A 101 5.60 -3.49 27.19
N ALA A 102 6.08 -3.37 25.96
CA ALA A 102 7.48 -3.66 25.63
C ALA A 102 8.44 -2.79 26.47
N ARG A 103 8.19 -1.48 26.55
CA ARG A 103 8.98 -0.56 27.41
C ARG A 103 8.95 -0.99 28.87
N SER A 104 7.80 -1.42 29.42
CA SER A 104 7.68 -1.90 30.79
C SER A 104 8.41 -3.21 31.05
N ARG A 105 8.62 -4.05 30.01
CA ARG A 105 9.49 -5.24 30.07
C ARG A 105 10.98 -4.91 30.01
N GLY A 106 11.37 -3.63 29.92
CA GLY A 106 12.77 -3.21 29.80
C GLY A 106 13.29 -3.16 28.35
N ILE A 107 12.44 -3.39 27.36
CA ILE A 107 12.81 -3.32 25.94
C ILE A 107 13.12 -1.88 25.56
N LYS A 108 14.19 -1.64 24.81
CA LYS A 108 14.50 -0.32 24.25
C LYS A 108 13.60 -0.03 23.08
N VAL A 109 12.64 0.88 23.23
CA VAL A 109 11.71 1.31 22.18
C VAL A 109 12.12 2.69 21.68
N ARG A 110 12.23 2.87 20.34
CA ARG A 110 12.51 4.13 19.67
C ARG A 110 11.53 4.34 18.53
N ILE A 111 11.01 5.56 18.38
CA ILE A 111 9.99 5.87 17.35
C ILE A 111 10.42 7.09 16.54
N LEU A 112 10.35 6.97 15.22
CA LEU A 112 10.48 8.05 14.25
C LEU A 112 9.14 8.23 13.55
N ILE A 113 8.63 9.46 13.51
CA ILE A 113 7.42 9.84 12.79
C ILE A 113 7.66 11.09 11.94
N ASP A 114 6.74 11.39 11.05
CA ASP A 114 6.76 12.65 10.29
C ASP A 114 6.28 13.80 11.19
N ASN A 115 6.91 14.95 11.12
CA ASN A 115 6.60 16.12 11.97
C ASN A 115 5.13 16.56 11.83
N LYS A 116 4.55 16.44 10.65
CA LYS A 116 3.13 16.79 10.41
C LYS A 116 2.19 15.97 11.30
N TYR A 117 2.58 14.76 11.68
CA TYR A 117 1.77 13.83 12.47
C TYR A 117 2.25 13.68 13.91
N ASN A 118 3.25 14.48 14.35
CA ASN A 118 3.77 14.46 15.73
C ASN A 118 3.00 15.42 16.67
N LYS A 119 1.68 15.39 16.59
CA LYS A 119 0.78 16.13 17.48
C LYS A 119 -0.22 15.20 18.16
N THR A 120 -0.37 15.33 19.47
CA THR A 120 -1.48 14.72 20.21
C THR A 120 -2.77 15.52 19.98
N LEU A 121 -3.92 14.91 20.29
CA LEU A 121 -5.21 15.56 20.13
C LEU A 121 -5.31 16.89 20.89
N ASN A 122 -4.72 16.95 22.10
CA ASN A 122 -4.76 18.12 22.97
C ASN A 122 -3.79 19.26 22.56
N GLU A 123 -2.89 19.01 21.62
CA GLU A 123 -1.94 20.03 21.14
C GLU A 123 -2.49 20.84 19.96
N TYR A 124 -3.66 20.50 19.43
CA TYR A 124 -4.32 21.30 18.39
C TYR A 124 -5.01 22.51 19.02
N THR A 125 -4.61 23.71 18.59
CA THR A 125 -5.26 24.96 19.03
C THR A 125 -6.59 25.17 18.29
N GLN A 126 -7.50 25.97 18.85
CA GLN A 126 -8.76 26.32 18.20
C GLN A 126 -8.54 27.06 16.87
N GLU A 127 -7.47 27.86 16.80
CA GLU A 127 -7.08 28.55 15.57
C GLU A 127 -6.69 27.55 14.47
N GLU A 128 -5.77 26.63 14.78
CA GLU A 128 -5.37 25.57 13.83
C GLU A 128 -6.57 24.74 13.37
N ILE A 129 -7.45 24.35 14.31
CA ILE A 129 -8.66 23.60 14.00
C ILE A 129 -9.56 24.41 13.06
N SER A 130 -9.73 25.72 13.27
CA SER A 130 -10.56 26.57 12.41
C SER A 130 -10.02 26.70 10.99
N GLN A 131 -8.70 26.70 10.82
CA GLN A 131 -8.00 26.88 9.55
C GLN A 131 -7.79 25.54 8.76
N MET A 132 -8.13 24.39 9.37
CA MET A 132 -7.99 23.10 8.69
C MET A 132 -8.77 23.04 7.38
N ASN A 133 -8.11 22.59 6.31
CA ASN A 133 -8.80 22.22 5.08
C ASN A 133 -9.69 20.98 5.31
N ARG A 134 -10.51 20.63 4.34
CA ARG A 134 -11.48 19.52 4.45
C ARG A 134 -10.80 18.18 4.80
N HIS A 135 -9.63 17.91 4.23
CA HIS A 135 -8.91 16.65 4.46
C HIS A 135 -8.35 16.59 5.89
N ASP A 136 -7.65 17.65 6.32
CA ASP A 136 -7.05 17.71 7.66
C ASP A 136 -8.14 17.74 8.75
N ARG A 137 -9.27 18.40 8.48
CA ARG A 137 -10.45 18.36 9.36
C ARG A 137 -11.00 16.96 9.52
N LYS A 138 -11.15 16.20 8.41
CA LYS A 138 -11.61 14.80 8.47
C LYS A 138 -10.65 13.95 9.32
N ALA A 139 -9.34 14.10 9.13
CA ALA A 139 -8.33 13.38 9.90
C ALA A 139 -8.40 13.71 11.40
N TYR A 140 -8.55 15.01 11.76
CA TYR A 140 -8.71 15.46 13.13
C TYR A 140 -9.99 14.90 13.77
N GLU A 141 -11.13 14.92 13.09
CA GLU A 141 -12.38 14.34 13.62
C GLU A 141 -12.28 12.81 13.80
N GLN A 142 -11.49 12.12 12.99
CA GLN A 142 -11.19 10.71 13.21
C GLN A 142 -10.33 10.49 14.45
N LEU A 143 -9.34 11.36 14.73
CA LEU A 143 -8.53 11.25 15.94
C LEU A 143 -9.37 11.27 17.21
N LYS A 144 -10.45 12.04 17.23
CA LYS A 144 -11.38 12.13 18.39
C LYS A 144 -12.16 10.83 18.63
N GLN A 145 -12.25 9.96 17.65
CA GLN A 145 -12.98 8.69 17.75
C GLN A 145 -12.12 7.54 18.28
N TYR A 146 -10.80 7.71 18.34
CA TYR A 146 -9.94 6.71 18.96
C TYR A 146 -10.20 6.61 20.47
N PRO A 147 -10.25 5.41 21.04
CA PRO A 147 -10.47 5.24 22.48
C PRO A 147 -9.34 5.83 23.33
N VAL A 148 -8.14 5.91 22.76
CA VAL A 148 -6.94 6.47 23.38
C VAL A 148 -6.13 7.21 22.33
N ASP A 149 -5.59 8.38 22.67
CA ASP A 149 -4.57 9.05 21.85
C ASP A 149 -3.24 8.30 21.97
N ALA A 150 -2.86 7.63 20.89
CA ALA A 150 -1.66 6.78 20.84
C ALA A 150 -0.38 7.56 21.16
N LEU A 151 -0.22 8.80 20.65
CA LEU A 151 0.98 9.60 20.90
C LEU A 151 1.04 10.08 22.34
N ALA A 152 -0.09 10.49 22.90
CA ALA A 152 -0.16 10.88 24.31
C ALA A 152 0.22 9.71 25.23
N LEU A 153 -0.30 8.51 24.94
CA LEU A 153 0.05 7.28 25.67
C LEU A 153 1.56 6.97 25.62
N LEU A 154 2.15 7.05 24.42
CA LEU A 154 3.57 6.77 24.21
C LEU A 154 4.47 7.78 24.95
N ARG A 155 4.14 9.08 24.89
CA ARG A 155 4.88 10.12 25.61
C ARG A 155 4.77 9.97 27.12
N GLN A 156 3.57 9.67 27.65
CA GLN A 156 3.36 9.37 29.08
C GLN A 156 4.15 8.15 29.53
N SER A 157 4.42 7.21 28.62
CA SER A 157 5.22 6.00 28.89
C SER A 157 6.73 6.24 28.76
N GLN A 158 7.17 7.49 28.61
CA GLN A 158 8.57 7.90 28.46
C GLN A 158 9.28 7.17 27.28
N ILE A 159 8.54 6.87 26.22
CA ILE A 159 9.09 6.36 24.97
C ILE A 159 9.59 7.57 24.17
N GLU A 160 10.85 7.51 23.73
CA GLU A 160 11.45 8.60 22.95
C GLU A 160 10.89 8.57 21.52
N ILE A 161 10.26 9.69 21.12
CA ILE A 161 9.71 9.94 19.78
C ILE A 161 10.49 11.10 19.18
N LYS A 162 11.05 10.90 17.99
CA LYS A 162 11.66 11.96 17.18
C LYS A 162 10.90 12.13 15.88
N ASP A 163 10.98 13.32 15.32
CA ASP A 163 10.47 13.61 13.98
C ASP A 163 11.57 14.22 13.10
N ASP A 164 11.24 14.44 11.84
CA ASP A 164 12.18 14.90 10.82
C ASP A 164 12.54 16.39 10.92
N THR A 165 12.02 17.13 11.91
CA THR A 165 12.53 18.47 12.26
C THR A 165 13.81 18.42 13.08
N SER A 166 14.13 17.26 13.66
CA SER A 166 15.32 17.08 14.52
C SER A 166 16.64 17.22 13.78
N ASP A 167 16.65 17.30 12.46
CA ASP A 167 17.85 17.58 11.66
C ASP A 167 18.25 19.05 11.62
N GLY A 168 17.37 19.95 12.01
CA GLY A 168 17.60 21.41 11.99
C GLY A 168 17.75 22.01 10.57
N ALA A 169 17.94 21.20 9.56
CA ALA A 169 18.26 21.61 8.18
C ALA A 169 17.06 21.55 7.26
N THR A 170 16.36 20.43 7.17
CA THR A 170 15.18 20.30 6.30
C THR A 170 13.94 20.94 6.89
N LYS A 171 13.92 21.17 8.22
CA LYS A 171 12.77 21.71 8.95
C LYS A 171 11.46 20.97 8.65
N GLY A 172 11.55 19.65 8.43
CA GLY A 172 10.43 18.81 8.07
C GLY A 172 9.93 18.97 6.62
N SER A 173 10.70 19.58 5.72
CA SER A 173 10.34 19.65 4.30
C SER A 173 10.48 18.29 3.62
N GLY A 174 9.53 17.91 2.75
CA GLY A 174 9.35 16.54 2.29
C GLY A 174 8.70 15.69 3.38
N LEU A 175 8.57 14.38 3.18
CA LEU A 175 7.94 13.49 4.16
C LEU A 175 8.95 12.47 4.70
N MET A 176 8.88 12.20 6.00
CA MET A 176 9.40 10.96 6.56
C MET A 176 8.35 9.87 6.30
N HIS A 177 8.38 9.31 5.08
CA HIS A 177 7.30 8.46 4.55
C HIS A 177 7.54 6.97 4.73
N HIS A 178 8.56 6.57 5.47
CA HIS A 178 8.78 5.17 5.85
C HIS A 178 7.60 4.58 6.61
N LYS A 179 7.45 3.27 6.51
CA LYS A 179 6.52 2.46 7.30
C LYS A 179 7.16 1.10 7.54
N PHE A 180 8.15 1.09 8.44
CA PHE A 180 8.80 -0.15 8.84
C PHE A 180 9.07 -0.19 10.35
N LEU A 181 9.27 -1.39 10.86
CA LEU A 181 9.82 -1.60 12.19
C LEU A 181 10.86 -2.72 12.17
N VAL A 182 11.81 -2.65 13.10
CA VAL A 182 12.84 -3.66 13.33
C VAL A 182 12.76 -4.11 14.77
N VAL A 183 12.63 -5.41 14.99
CA VAL A 183 12.58 -6.02 16.32
C VAL A 183 13.86 -6.83 16.52
N ASP A 184 14.56 -6.57 17.63
CA ASP A 184 15.77 -7.26 18.09
C ASP A 184 16.91 -7.34 17.06
N GLY A 185 16.90 -6.44 16.06
CA GLY A 185 17.86 -6.51 14.96
C GLY A 185 17.76 -7.79 14.12
N LYS A 186 16.63 -8.47 14.13
CA LYS A 186 16.38 -9.77 13.45
C LYS A 186 15.13 -9.76 12.61
N THR A 187 14.00 -9.30 13.14
CA THR A 187 12.72 -9.28 12.41
C THR A 187 12.47 -7.90 11.83
N THR A 188 12.15 -7.85 10.54
CA THR A 188 11.79 -6.61 9.84
C THR A 188 10.35 -6.70 9.36
N ILE A 189 9.54 -5.69 9.65
CA ILE A 189 8.21 -5.53 9.06
C ILE A 189 8.21 -4.26 8.19
N ILE A 190 7.69 -4.39 6.97
CA ILE A 190 7.59 -3.31 5.99
C ILE A 190 6.13 -3.18 5.59
N SER A 191 5.55 -1.98 5.73
CA SER A 191 4.15 -1.70 5.40
C SER A 191 4.02 -0.74 4.23
N SER A 192 2.95 -0.87 3.46
CA SER A 192 2.52 0.15 2.50
C SER A 192 1.63 1.22 3.15
N GLY A 193 0.94 0.89 4.23
CA GLY A 193 0.03 1.75 4.99
C GLY A 193 0.65 2.32 6.27
N ASN A 194 0.11 3.46 6.73
CA ASN A 194 0.39 4.01 8.03
C ASN A 194 -0.26 3.17 9.13
N PHE A 195 0.12 3.40 10.38
CA PHE A 195 -0.48 2.71 11.51
C PHE A 195 -1.71 3.49 12.00
N THR A 196 -2.73 3.56 11.12
CA THR A 196 -3.98 4.29 11.33
C THR A 196 -5.19 3.40 11.01
N MET A 197 -6.38 3.77 11.52
CA MET A 197 -7.62 3.07 11.19
C MET A 197 -7.86 3.08 9.68
N SER A 198 -7.80 4.26 9.05
CA SER A 198 -8.05 4.41 7.60
C SER A 198 -7.17 3.52 6.73
N ASP A 199 -5.93 3.22 7.16
CA ASP A 199 -5.02 2.38 6.38
C ASP A 199 -5.12 0.88 6.71
N LEU A 200 -5.44 0.51 7.96
CA LEU A 200 -5.41 -0.90 8.35
C LEU A 200 -6.79 -1.53 8.54
N HIS A 201 -7.77 -0.77 9.05
CA HIS A 201 -9.07 -1.30 9.44
C HIS A 201 -10.26 -0.63 8.77
N GLY A 202 -10.13 0.64 8.37
CA GLY A 202 -11.22 1.47 7.86
C GLY A 202 -11.75 2.48 8.87
N ASP A 203 -12.49 3.46 8.38
CA ASP A 203 -12.95 4.60 9.18
C ASP A 203 -13.94 4.16 10.27
N PHE A 204 -13.83 4.72 11.47
CA PHE A 204 -14.68 4.40 12.63
C PHE A 204 -16.17 4.60 12.34
N GLY A 205 -16.52 5.71 11.73
CA GLY A 205 -17.91 6.10 11.46
C GLY A 205 -18.54 5.40 10.25
N ASN A 206 -17.82 4.51 9.58
CA ASN A 206 -18.31 3.83 8.38
C ASN A 206 -18.03 2.33 8.45
N PHE A 207 -19.06 1.54 8.74
CA PHE A 207 -18.95 0.07 8.83
C PHE A 207 -18.63 -0.60 7.48
N GLU A 208 -18.92 0.06 6.36
CA GLU A 208 -18.57 -0.44 5.02
C GLU A 208 -17.08 -0.23 4.69
N SER A 209 -16.43 0.71 5.37
CA SER A 209 -15.01 0.97 5.20
C SER A 209 -14.17 -0.18 5.75
N ARG A 210 -13.29 -0.72 4.91
CA ARG A 210 -12.37 -1.83 5.24
C ARG A 210 -10.92 -1.38 5.36
N GLY A 211 -10.70 -0.10 5.23
CA GLY A 211 -9.39 0.52 5.12
C GLY A 211 -8.87 0.55 3.69
N ASN A 212 -7.95 1.44 3.47
CA ASN A 212 -7.28 1.55 2.18
C ASN A 212 -6.59 0.22 1.84
N PRO A 213 -6.62 -0.28 0.58
CA PRO A 213 -5.93 -1.51 0.23
C PRO A 213 -4.43 -1.41 0.50
N ASN A 214 -3.98 -2.10 1.53
CA ASN A 214 -2.60 -2.10 2.02
C ASN A 214 -2.09 -3.52 2.26
N ASN A 215 -0.76 -3.62 2.36
CA ASN A 215 -0.07 -4.85 2.68
C ASN A 215 1.06 -4.61 3.68
N ILE A 216 1.45 -5.68 4.36
CA ILE A 216 2.70 -5.75 5.11
C ILE A 216 3.49 -6.97 4.68
N VAL A 217 4.81 -6.83 4.72
CA VAL A 217 5.78 -7.91 4.53
C VAL A 217 6.49 -8.12 5.86
N VAL A 218 6.47 -9.34 6.37
CA VAL A 218 7.17 -9.74 7.60
C VAL A 218 8.31 -10.66 7.22
N ILE A 219 9.52 -10.28 7.58
CA ILE A 219 10.75 -11.08 7.35
C ILE A 219 11.35 -11.38 8.72
N PRO A 220 11.01 -12.56 9.28
CA PRO A 220 11.52 -12.97 10.57
C PRO A 220 12.98 -13.46 10.46
N ASP A 221 13.70 -13.39 11.57
CA ASP A 221 15.01 -14.00 11.80
C ASP A 221 16.07 -13.76 10.71
N ASN A 222 16.05 -12.59 10.07
CA ASN A 222 17.04 -12.20 9.08
C ASN A 222 17.86 -10.99 9.57
N ALA A 223 18.92 -11.24 10.32
CA ALA A 223 19.77 -10.19 10.88
C ALA A 223 20.47 -9.33 9.81
N ASN A 224 20.79 -9.91 8.63
CA ASN A 224 21.43 -9.16 7.55
C ASN A 224 20.47 -8.10 6.95
N LEU A 225 19.20 -8.47 6.73
CA LEU A 225 18.20 -7.53 6.27
C LEU A 225 17.88 -6.50 7.36
N ALA A 226 17.64 -6.96 8.60
CA ALA A 226 17.36 -6.09 9.74
C ALA A 226 18.45 -5.04 9.96
N LYS A 227 19.73 -5.40 9.77
CA LYS A 227 20.87 -4.47 9.83
C LYS A 227 20.71 -3.30 8.84
N ILE A 228 20.27 -3.57 7.61
CA ILE A 228 20.08 -2.52 6.57
C ILE A 228 19.03 -1.50 7.02
N PHE A 229 17.91 -1.97 7.58
CA PHE A 229 16.85 -1.12 8.10
C PHE A 229 17.24 -0.40 9.39
N THR A 230 17.97 -1.06 10.28
CA THR A 230 18.53 -0.45 11.50
C THR A 230 19.52 0.66 11.17
N GLU A 231 20.35 0.52 10.15
CA GLU A 231 21.25 1.57 9.69
C GLU A 231 20.48 2.78 9.16
N GLU A 232 19.44 2.57 8.33
CA GLU A 232 18.55 3.63 7.84
C GLU A 232 17.87 4.36 9.00
N PHE A 233 17.30 3.61 9.95
CA PHE A 233 16.72 4.14 11.18
C PHE A 233 17.73 4.98 11.97
N ASN A 234 18.94 4.48 12.16
CA ASN A 234 19.99 5.13 12.95
C ASN A 234 20.51 6.43 12.29
N TYR A 235 20.49 6.56 10.96
CA TYR A 235 20.79 7.86 10.31
C TYR A 235 19.76 8.90 10.72
N MET A 236 18.48 8.58 10.58
CA MET A 236 17.39 9.49 10.96
C MET A 236 17.35 9.76 12.47
N TRP A 237 17.61 8.73 13.29
CA TRP A 237 17.66 8.87 14.74
C TRP A 237 18.74 9.87 15.20
N ARG A 238 19.82 9.99 14.46
CA ARG A 238 20.88 10.98 14.69
C ARG A 238 20.64 12.32 14.01
N GLY A 239 19.48 12.55 13.44
CA GLY A 239 19.09 13.80 12.78
C GLY A 239 19.54 13.89 11.31
N LEU A 240 19.83 12.79 10.64
CA LEU A 240 20.16 12.80 9.21
C LEU A 240 18.94 12.32 8.42
N PHE A 241 18.12 13.25 7.96
CA PHE A 241 16.96 12.99 7.11
C PHE A 241 17.19 13.38 5.66
N LYS A 242 16.36 12.84 4.76
CA LYS A 242 16.30 13.22 3.34
C LYS A 242 17.69 13.11 2.67
N SER A 243 18.05 14.14 1.92
CA SER A 243 19.35 14.21 1.22
C SER A 243 20.59 14.35 2.12
N HIS A 244 20.39 14.57 3.44
CA HIS A 244 21.50 14.62 4.41
C HIS A 244 22.00 13.22 4.79
N LYS A 245 21.20 12.18 4.54
CA LYS A 245 21.67 10.78 4.69
C LYS A 245 22.78 10.48 3.70
N PRO A 246 23.69 9.54 4.03
CA PRO A 246 24.66 9.03 3.06
C PRO A 246 23.97 8.45 1.82
N LYS A 247 24.63 8.51 0.66
CA LYS A 247 24.15 7.81 -0.52
C LYS A 247 24.07 6.31 -0.22
N ARG A 248 22.90 5.72 -0.51
CA ARG A 248 22.64 4.28 -0.31
C ARG A 248 22.43 3.61 -1.67
N ASN A 249 23.33 2.72 -2.05
CA ASN A 249 23.12 1.84 -3.19
C ASN A 249 22.06 0.76 -2.82
N PRO A 250 21.37 0.17 -3.80
CA PRO A 250 20.53 -0.98 -3.51
C PRO A 250 21.37 -2.13 -2.95
N VAL A 251 20.84 -2.84 -1.96
CA VAL A 251 21.48 -3.99 -1.32
C VAL A 251 20.59 -5.20 -1.48
N THR A 252 21.13 -6.30 -2.02
CA THR A 252 20.40 -7.56 -2.20
C THR A 252 20.84 -8.57 -1.15
N ILE A 253 19.87 -9.14 -0.46
CA ILE A 253 20.06 -10.14 0.60
C ILE A 253 19.32 -11.42 0.21
N PRO A 254 19.94 -12.61 0.32
CA PRO A 254 19.22 -13.88 0.26
C PRO A 254 18.21 -13.99 1.40
N VAL A 255 16.98 -14.37 1.11
CA VAL A 255 15.91 -14.58 2.10
C VAL A 255 15.08 -15.79 1.67
N GLY A 256 15.05 -16.83 2.49
CA GLY A 256 14.39 -18.08 2.12
C GLY A 256 14.93 -18.67 0.82
N GLY A 257 14.03 -19.07 -0.08
CA GLY A 257 14.36 -19.56 -1.42
C GLY A 257 14.55 -18.47 -2.49
N GLY A 258 14.61 -17.20 -2.11
CA GLY A 258 14.68 -16.06 -3.03
C GLY A 258 15.64 -14.97 -2.57
N THR A 259 15.39 -13.73 -3.04
CA THR A 259 16.16 -12.56 -2.63
C THR A 259 15.27 -11.37 -2.33
N VAL A 260 15.75 -10.49 -1.43
CA VAL A 260 15.16 -9.17 -1.19
C VAL A 260 16.20 -8.11 -1.49
N THR A 261 15.90 -7.23 -2.43
CA THR A 261 16.71 -6.03 -2.69
C THR A 261 16.04 -4.83 -2.05
N VAL A 262 16.79 -4.06 -1.28
CA VAL A 262 16.32 -2.87 -0.57
C VAL A 262 16.96 -1.61 -1.17
N LYS A 263 16.16 -0.59 -1.40
CA LYS A 263 16.60 0.76 -1.75
C LYS A 263 15.83 1.78 -0.91
N PHE A 264 16.54 2.77 -0.40
CA PHE A 264 15.93 3.93 0.28
C PHE A 264 16.05 5.19 -0.57
N SER A 265 15.05 6.06 -0.49
CA SER A 265 15.11 7.44 -1.00
C SER A 265 15.33 8.44 0.14
N PRO A 266 15.55 9.71 -0.19
CA PRO A 266 15.65 10.26 -1.55
C PRO A 266 17.02 10.05 -2.18
N ALA A 267 17.03 10.15 -3.50
CA ALA A 267 18.25 10.36 -4.26
C ALA A 267 18.77 11.79 -4.04
N ARG A 268 20.09 11.99 -4.16
CA ARG A 268 20.68 13.32 -4.09
C ARG A 268 20.45 14.11 -5.39
N PRO A 269 20.40 15.46 -5.32
CA PRO A 269 20.40 16.27 -6.53
C PRO A 269 21.59 15.89 -7.47
N ARG A 270 21.33 15.79 -8.78
CA ARG A 270 22.29 15.40 -9.82
C ARG A 270 22.82 13.96 -9.74
N GLU A 271 22.20 13.10 -8.91
CA GLU A 271 22.48 11.66 -8.96
C GLU A 271 22.02 11.08 -10.30
N ASP A 272 22.80 10.15 -10.87
CA ASP A 272 22.39 9.44 -12.08
C ASP A 272 21.02 8.78 -11.85
N ILE A 273 20.07 9.08 -12.73
CA ILE A 273 18.71 8.58 -12.65
C ILE A 273 18.65 7.05 -12.56
N ALA A 274 19.61 6.35 -13.19
CA ALA A 274 19.69 4.90 -13.15
C ALA A 274 19.93 4.34 -11.73
N THR A 275 20.50 5.15 -10.83
CA THR A 275 20.78 4.76 -9.44
C THR A 275 19.69 5.20 -8.45
N THR A 276 18.74 6.01 -8.91
CA THR A 276 17.61 6.48 -8.09
C THR A 276 16.56 5.39 -7.94
N SER A 277 15.66 5.53 -6.98
CA SER A 277 14.56 4.57 -6.76
C SER A 277 13.73 4.35 -8.02
N ASN A 278 13.29 5.43 -8.69
CA ASN A 278 12.50 5.33 -9.94
C ASN A 278 13.30 4.72 -11.09
N GLY A 279 14.59 5.04 -11.19
CA GLY A 279 15.49 4.45 -12.20
C GLY A 279 15.66 2.93 -11.99
N ILE A 280 15.79 2.50 -10.74
CA ILE A 280 15.87 1.07 -10.40
C ILE A 280 14.55 0.35 -10.68
N ILE A 281 13.40 0.94 -10.34
CA ILE A 281 12.08 0.40 -10.74
C ILE A 281 12.03 0.19 -12.24
N ALA A 282 12.40 1.22 -13.03
CA ALA A 282 12.44 1.14 -14.48
C ALA A 282 13.37 0.02 -14.98
N SER A 283 14.54 -0.15 -14.35
CA SER A 283 15.50 -1.21 -14.71
C SER A 283 14.98 -2.63 -14.48
N TYR A 284 14.18 -2.84 -13.42
CA TYR A 284 13.52 -4.11 -13.17
C TYR A 284 12.38 -4.34 -14.15
N ILE A 285 11.51 -3.35 -14.38
CA ILE A 285 10.40 -3.43 -15.36
C ILE A 285 10.94 -3.77 -16.74
N GLN A 286 12.06 -3.18 -17.17
CA GLN A 286 12.67 -3.43 -18.48
C GLN A 286 13.04 -4.90 -18.72
N LYS A 287 13.24 -5.69 -17.67
CA LYS A 287 13.61 -7.11 -17.73
C LYS A 287 12.42 -8.05 -17.88
N ALA A 288 11.21 -7.57 -17.63
CA ALA A 288 10.00 -8.38 -17.73
C ALA A 288 9.80 -8.93 -19.15
N LYS A 289 9.32 -10.17 -19.26
CA LYS A 289 9.17 -10.90 -20.52
C LYS A 289 7.71 -11.26 -20.84
N LYS A 290 6.86 -11.39 -19.82
CA LYS A 290 5.48 -11.90 -19.94
C LYS A 290 4.45 -10.88 -19.51
N SER A 291 4.57 -10.35 -18.31
CA SER A 291 3.55 -9.49 -17.69
C SER A 291 4.14 -8.43 -16.77
N VAL A 292 3.44 -7.30 -16.68
CA VAL A 292 3.68 -6.25 -15.67
C VAL A 292 2.34 -5.81 -15.12
N HIS A 293 2.04 -6.17 -13.88
CA HIS A 293 0.83 -5.76 -13.17
C HIS A 293 1.18 -4.73 -12.09
N VAL A 294 0.62 -3.53 -12.20
CA VAL A 294 0.93 -2.39 -11.33
C VAL A 294 -0.30 -1.91 -10.61
N ALA A 295 -0.24 -1.76 -9.28
CA ALA A 295 -1.25 -1.07 -8.49
C ALA A 295 -0.55 -0.07 -7.56
N VAL A 296 -0.73 1.23 -7.85
CA VAL A 296 -0.01 2.31 -7.17
C VAL A 296 -0.91 3.48 -6.82
N PHE A 297 -0.66 4.07 -5.65
CA PHE A 297 -1.38 5.24 -5.18
C PHE A 297 -1.14 6.45 -6.10
N VAL A 298 0.13 6.77 -6.39
CA VAL A 298 0.51 7.87 -7.30
C VAL A 298 1.46 7.33 -8.36
N PHE A 299 1.17 7.63 -9.63
CA PHE A 299 2.04 7.35 -10.77
C PHE A 299 2.26 8.61 -11.60
N SER A 300 3.40 9.25 -11.41
CA SER A 300 3.76 10.49 -12.12
C SER A 300 5.18 10.49 -12.71
N ASP A 301 5.95 9.40 -12.54
CA ASP A 301 7.33 9.32 -13.05
C ASP A 301 7.39 9.00 -14.54
N GLN A 302 8.06 9.88 -15.30
CA GLN A 302 8.16 9.74 -16.76
C GLN A 302 9.07 8.59 -17.17
N LYS A 303 10.17 8.35 -16.44
CA LYS A 303 11.11 7.28 -16.79
C LYS A 303 10.45 5.91 -16.69
N ILE A 304 9.62 5.70 -15.65
CA ILE A 304 8.88 4.45 -15.48
C ILE A 304 7.82 4.33 -16.59
N SER A 305 7.09 5.41 -16.89
CA SER A 305 6.08 5.41 -17.98
C SER A 305 6.71 5.06 -19.33
N ASP A 306 7.79 5.72 -19.69
CA ASP A 306 8.50 5.47 -20.94
C ASP A 306 9.03 4.02 -21.03
N THR A 307 9.50 3.48 -19.91
CA THR A 307 9.96 2.09 -19.84
C THR A 307 8.84 1.10 -20.09
N LEU A 308 7.67 1.31 -19.49
CA LEU A 308 6.48 0.48 -19.72
C LEU A 308 6.01 0.55 -21.17
N GLY A 309 5.93 1.77 -21.75
CA GLY A 309 5.55 1.96 -23.16
C GLY A 309 6.53 1.28 -24.13
N ASN A 310 7.83 1.38 -23.86
CA ASN A 310 8.86 0.71 -24.66
C ASN A 310 8.80 -0.82 -24.52
N LEU A 311 8.52 -1.33 -23.33
CA LEU A 311 8.34 -2.75 -23.07
C LEU A 311 7.11 -3.30 -23.84
N HIS A 312 5.99 -2.57 -23.82
CA HIS A 312 4.80 -2.90 -24.59
C HIS A 312 5.07 -2.91 -26.10
N ALA A 313 5.79 -1.93 -26.61
CA ALA A 313 6.19 -1.85 -28.01
C ALA A 313 7.11 -3.03 -28.44
N LYS A 314 7.91 -3.57 -27.52
CA LYS A 314 8.77 -4.75 -27.74
C LYS A 314 8.02 -6.09 -27.64
N GLY A 315 6.72 -6.10 -27.37
CA GLY A 315 5.89 -7.31 -27.45
C GLY A 315 5.34 -7.84 -26.13
N VAL A 316 5.70 -7.29 -24.97
CA VAL A 316 5.03 -7.63 -23.69
C VAL A 316 3.62 -7.02 -23.69
N LYS A 317 2.60 -7.84 -23.90
CA LYS A 317 1.21 -7.38 -24.08
C LYS A 317 0.39 -7.36 -22.80
N ASP A 318 0.74 -8.17 -21.80
CA ASP A 318 0.03 -8.22 -20.54
C ASP A 318 0.58 -7.16 -19.56
N ILE A 319 0.27 -5.89 -19.87
CA ILE A 319 0.55 -4.74 -18.98
C ILE A 319 -0.77 -4.20 -18.47
N LYS A 320 -0.94 -4.18 -17.16
CA LYS A 320 -2.14 -3.67 -16.47
C LYS A 320 -1.73 -2.66 -15.41
N LEU A 321 -2.37 -1.50 -15.41
CA LEU A 321 -2.05 -0.40 -14.49
C LEU A 321 -3.29 0.03 -13.71
N LEU A 322 -3.23 -0.07 -12.40
CA LEU A 322 -4.23 0.48 -11.48
C LEU A 322 -3.64 1.65 -10.70
N ILE A 323 -4.31 2.78 -10.74
CA ILE A 323 -3.93 4.00 -10.04
C ILE A 323 -5.11 4.42 -9.18
N ASP A 324 -4.85 5.02 -8.02
CA ASP A 324 -5.92 5.48 -7.14
C ASP A 324 -6.84 6.50 -7.86
N PRO A 325 -8.17 6.44 -7.67
CA PRO A 325 -9.14 7.31 -8.36
C PRO A 325 -8.90 8.80 -8.13
N ASP A 326 -8.36 9.22 -6.98
CA ASP A 326 -8.06 10.64 -6.72
C ASP A 326 -6.84 11.14 -7.51
N PHE A 327 -6.00 10.24 -8.01
CA PHE A 327 -4.75 10.58 -8.67
C PHE A 327 -4.69 10.24 -10.17
N ILE A 328 -5.51 9.31 -10.65
CA ILE A 328 -5.45 8.87 -12.05
C ILE A 328 -5.75 10.01 -13.05
N ALA A 329 -6.68 10.90 -12.74
CA ALA A 329 -7.08 12.02 -13.61
C ALA A 329 -6.30 13.32 -13.34
N GLN A 330 -5.30 13.31 -12.44
CA GLN A 330 -4.47 14.49 -12.21
C GLN A 330 -3.57 14.77 -13.41
N ASN A 331 -3.30 16.03 -13.71
CA ASN A 331 -2.55 16.47 -14.89
C ASN A 331 -1.13 15.88 -14.99
N TYR A 332 -0.55 15.44 -13.87
CA TYR A 332 0.76 14.78 -13.79
C TYR A 332 0.70 13.27 -13.94
N SER A 333 -0.49 12.68 -13.97
CA SER A 333 -0.66 11.22 -14.02
C SER A 333 -0.14 10.63 -15.32
N LYS A 334 0.54 9.50 -15.24
CA LYS A 334 1.03 8.75 -16.39
C LYS A 334 -0.01 7.79 -17.00
N ALA A 335 -1.23 7.82 -16.48
CA ALA A 335 -2.37 7.22 -17.16
C ALA A 335 -2.61 7.84 -18.54
N TYR A 336 -2.38 9.17 -18.69
CA TYR A 336 -2.48 9.85 -19.97
C TYR A 336 -1.51 9.29 -21.00
N ASP A 337 -0.26 9.07 -20.62
CA ASP A 337 0.75 8.48 -21.51
C ASP A 337 0.30 7.08 -21.96
N ALA A 338 -0.09 6.23 -21.02
CA ALA A 338 -0.47 4.83 -21.30
C ALA A 338 -1.74 4.70 -22.14
N LEU A 339 -2.69 5.62 -21.99
CA LEU A 339 -3.94 5.69 -22.78
C LEU A 339 -3.78 6.46 -24.09
N GLY A 340 -2.61 7.02 -24.39
CA GLY A 340 -2.33 7.73 -25.64
C GLY A 340 -3.03 9.07 -25.80
N VAL A 341 -3.31 9.75 -24.69
CA VAL A 341 -4.06 11.02 -24.67
C VAL A 341 -3.34 12.09 -23.86
N CYS A 342 -3.83 13.33 -23.96
CA CYS A 342 -3.28 14.48 -23.25
C CYS A 342 -4.30 15.06 -22.26
N PRO A 343 -3.86 15.57 -21.09
CA PRO A 343 -4.74 16.30 -20.18
C PRO A 343 -5.15 17.66 -20.76
N ARG A 344 -6.30 18.17 -20.36
CA ARG A 344 -6.63 19.58 -20.58
C ARG A 344 -5.81 20.46 -19.64
N LEU A 345 -4.77 21.05 -20.15
CA LEU A 345 -3.94 21.97 -19.38
C LEU A 345 -4.54 23.38 -19.44
N GLY A 346 -4.92 23.94 -18.29
CA GLY A 346 -5.16 25.38 -18.15
C GLY A 346 -3.83 26.15 -18.35
N LYS A 347 -3.92 27.46 -18.62
CA LYS A 347 -2.74 28.33 -18.90
C LYS A 347 -1.60 28.24 -17.86
N LYS A 348 -1.90 27.85 -16.61
CA LYS A 348 -0.94 27.71 -15.50
C LYS A 348 -0.25 26.33 -15.42
N ASN A 349 -0.69 25.31 -16.17
CA ASN A 349 -0.27 23.92 -16.00
C ASN A 349 0.62 23.37 -17.14
N ARG A 350 1.38 24.22 -17.83
CA ARG A 350 2.28 23.82 -18.92
C ARG A 350 3.51 23.01 -18.47
N LEU A 351 3.69 22.81 -17.17
CA LEU A 351 4.89 22.15 -16.60
C LEU A 351 4.87 20.63 -16.67
N PHE A 352 3.71 20.02 -16.88
CA PHE A 352 3.61 18.54 -16.89
C PHE A 352 3.77 18.02 -18.32
N LYS A 353 4.96 17.47 -18.59
CA LYS A 353 5.21 16.76 -19.84
C LYS A 353 4.45 15.44 -19.85
N VAL A 354 3.69 15.19 -20.91
CA VAL A 354 3.14 13.90 -21.28
C VAL A 354 3.94 13.37 -22.47
N ASN A 355 4.14 12.05 -22.49
CA ASN A 355 4.76 11.33 -23.61
C ASN A 355 3.87 10.14 -23.98
N PRO A 356 2.78 10.38 -24.72
CA PRO A 356 1.81 9.35 -25.05
C PRO A 356 2.44 8.16 -25.74
N TRP A 357 2.08 6.96 -25.31
CA TRP A 357 2.65 5.75 -25.90
C TRP A 357 2.23 5.61 -27.34
N LYS A 358 3.15 5.20 -28.22
CA LYS A 358 2.86 4.94 -29.64
C LYS A 358 1.80 3.84 -29.81
N ASN A 359 1.81 2.86 -28.89
CA ASN A 359 0.84 1.77 -28.83
C ASN A 359 0.12 1.87 -27.47
N PRO A 360 -0.96 2.65 -27.36
CA PRO A 360 -1.67 2.80 -26.09
C PRO A 360 -2.35 1.49 -25.67
N ILE A 361 -2.61 1.36 -24.37
CA ILE A 361 -3.30 0.21 -23.79
C ILE A 361 -4.61 0.64 -23.11
N ALA A 362 -5.63 -0.21 -23.18
CA ALA A 362 -6.92 0.04 -22.52
C ALA A 362 -6.98 -0.56 -21.09
N THR A 363 -5.95 -1.25 -20.65
CA THR A 363 -5.84 -1.96 -19.37
C THR A 363 -5.34 -1.05 -18.22
N VAL A 364 -5.64 0.24 -18.32
CA VAL A 364 -5.32 1.28 -17.33
C VAL A 364 -6.61 1.77 -16.70
N GLY A 365 -6.63 1.90 -15.37
CA GLY A 365 -7.81 2.40 -14.68
C GLY A 365 -7.63 2.48 -13.18
N PHE A 366 -8.76 2.47 -12.47
CA PHE A 366 -8.80 2.49 -11.01
C PHE A 366 -9.83 1.49 -10.48
N PRO A 367 -9.57 0.79 -9.36
CA PRO A 367 -10.57 -0.04 -8.73
C PRO A 367 -11.65 0.82 -8.05
N VAL A 368 -12.88 0.34 -8.08
CA VAL A 368 -13.98 0.98 -7.34
C VAL A 368 -13.75 0.72 -5.85
N ALA A 369 -13.57 1.81 -5.10
CA ALA A 369 -13.40 1.76 -3.66
C ALA A 369 -14.73 1.59 -2.92
N ALA A 370 -14.71 0.99 -1.73
CA ALA A 370 -15.81 1.12 -0.79
C ALA A 370 -15.92 2.59 -0.30
N ALA A 371 -17.11 2.99 0.12
CA ALA A 371 -17.34 4.37 0.57
C ALA A 371 -16.38 4.74 1.71
N GLY A 372 -15.61 5.79 1.51
CA GLY A 372 -14.66 6.31 2.51
C GLY A 372 -13.23 5.77 2.39
N ASP A 373 -13.00 4.68 1.65
CA ASP A 373 -11.68 4.10 1.42
C ASP A 373 -11.03 4.65 0.14
N ARG A 374 -9.73 4.41 -0.03
CA ARG A 374 -9.02 4.60 -1.29
C ARG A 374 -9.27 3.41 -2.23
N GLY A 375 -9.15 3.63 -3.51
CA GLY A 375 -9.15 2.54 -4.48
C GLY A 375 -7.87 1.71 -4.43
N VAL A 376 -6.73 2.40 -4.35
CA VAL A 376 -5.38 1.83 -4.17
C VAL A 376 -4.60 2.70 -3.19
N HIS A 377 -3.99 2.11 -2.17
CA HIS A 377 -3.00 2.80 -1.34
C HIS A 377 -1.64 2.10 -1.37
N SER A 378 -1.60 0.85 -1.75
CA SER A 378 -0.36 0.10 -2.03
C SER A 378 0.48 0.77 -3.12
N LYS A 379 1.78 0.47 -3.14
CA LYS A 379 2.74 0.86 -4.17
C LYS A 379 3.42 -0.43 -4.63
N MET A 380 2.70 -1.22 -5.45
CA MET A 380 3.13 -2.55 -5.82
C MET A 380 3.16 -2.77 -7.32
N ALA A 381 4.09 -3.61 -7.76
CA ALA A 381 4.06 -4.22 -9.08
C ALA A 381 4.50 -5.68 -9.00
N ILE A 382 3.98 -6.47 -9.92
CA ILE A 382 4.38 -7.86 -10.09
C ILE A 382 4.89 -8.04 -11.52
N LEU A 383 6.08 -8.59 -11.66
CA LEU A 383 6.75 -8.82 -12.92
C LEU A 383 6.82 -10.33 -13.19
N ASP A 384 6.24 -10.76 -14.31
CA ASP A 384 6.25 -12.15 -14.80
C ASP A 384 5.70 -13.18 -13.80
N GLY A 385 4.93 -12.74 -12.78
CA GLY A 385 4.45 -13.60 -11.68
C GLY A 385 5.58 -14.12 -10.77
N MET A 386 6.75 -13.49 -10.78
CA MET A 386 7.96 -13.95 -10.09
C MET A 386 8.53 -12.92 -9.12
N LEU A 387 8.59 -11.66 -9.54
CA LEU A 387 9.22 -10.58 -8.81
C LEU A 387 8.19 -9.55 -8.38
N VAL A 388 8.24 -9.15 -7.12
CA VAL A 388 7.39 -8.11 -6.54
C VAL A 388 8.20 -6.85 -6.29
N ILE A 389 7.64 -5.70 -6.62
CA ILE A 389 8.09 -4.38 -6.19
C ILE A 389 7.09 -3.89 -5.15
N ALA A 390 7.53 -3.49 -3.95
CA ALA A 390 6.65 -3.06 -2.87
C ALA A 390 7.33 -2.04 -1.94
N GLY A 391 6.60 -1.57 -0.93
CA GLY A 391 7.08 -0.63 0.09
C GLY A 391 6.23 0.63 0.19
N SER A 392 6.83 1.73 0.65
CA SER A 392 6.15 3.02 0.82
C SER A 392 6.27 3.95 -0.39
N HIS A 393 7.17 3.65 -1.33
CA HIS A 393 7.63 4.53 -2.39
C HIS A 393 6.57 4.80 -3.46
N ASN A 394 6.00 6.00 -3.47
CA ASN A 394 5.16 6.46 -4.58
C ASN A 394 6.00 6.66 -5.85
N TRP A 395 5.46 6.25 -7.01
CA TRP A 395 6.15 6.36 -8.30
C TRP A 395 6.10 7.80 -8.83
N SER A 396 6.78 8.68 -8.12
CA SER A 396 6.71 10.12 -8.31
C SER A 396 8.06 10.79 -8.12
N ASN A 397 8.17 12.03 -8.57
CA ASN A 397 9.33 12.87 -8.32
C ASN A 397 9.54 13.11 -6.81
N SER A 398 8.45 13.30 -6.05
CA SER A 398 8.54 13.52 -4.60
C SER A 398 9.08 12.28 -3.87
N GLY A 399 8.61 11.07 -4.22
CA GLY A 399 9.14 9.83 -3.67
C GLY A 399 10.62 9.64 -4.01
N ASN A 400 11.04 10.06 -5.21
CA ASN A 400 12.40 9.85 -5.69
C ASN A 400 13.43 10.83 -5.09
N TYR A 401 13.07 12.12 -4.87
CA TYR A 401 14.02 13.19 -4.56
C TYR A 401 13.75 13.96 -3.27
N PHE A 402 12.59 13.78 -2.62
CA PHE A 402 12.22 14.62 -1.48
C PHE A 402 11.85 13.84 -0.23
N ASN A 403 11.24 12.67 -0.35
CA ASN A 403 10.76 11.89 0.79
C ASN A 403 11.76 10.83 1.24
N ASP A 404 11.77 10.53 2.53
CA ASP A 404 12.37 9.30 3.05
C ASP A 404 11.43 8.13 2.77
N GLU A 405 11.79 7.22 1.86
CA GLU A 405 10.95 6.11 1.42
C GLU A 405 11.69 4.78 1.48
N THR A 406 10.92 3.72 1.67
CA THR A 406 11.36 2.33 1.55
C THR A 406 10.86 1.74 0.23
N LEU A 407 11.76 1.15 -0.54
CA LEU A 407 11.48 0.38 -1.75
C LEU A 407 12.14 -0.99 -1.63
N ILE A 408 11.37 -2.04 -1.86
CA ILE A 408 11.85 -3.43 -1.84
C ILE A 408 11.47 -4.14 -3.15
N PHE A 409 12.36 -5.03 -3.58
CA PHE A 409 12.16 -5.97 -4.67
C PHE A 409 12.29 -7.37 -4.10
N ILE A 410 11.27 -8.19 -4.23
CA ILE A 410 11.23 -9.56 -3.70
C ILE A 410 11.19 -10.52 -4.88
N ASP A 411 12.26 -11.26 -5.10
CA ASP A 411 12.32 -12.34 -6.09
C ASP A 411 11.95 -13.64 -5.40
N ASN A 412 10.65 -13.93 -5.39
CA ASN A 412 10.07 -15.12 -4.77
C ASN A 412 8.67 -15.37 -5.37
N PRO A 413 8.46 -16.46 -6.14
CA PRO A 413 7.19 -16.73 -6.81
C PRO A 413 6.03 -17.01 -5.84
N GLY A 414 6.29 -17.54 -4.64
CA GLY A 414 5.27 -17.73 -3.61
C GLY A 414 4.73 -16.39 -3.11
N VAL A 415 5.63 -15.44 -2.83
CA VAL A 415 5.26 -14.06 -2.47
C VAL A 415 4.54 -13.39 -3.65
N ALA A 416 5.04 -13.54 -4.88
CA ALA A 416 4.42 -12.97 -6.07
C ALA A 416 2.97 -13.45 -6.27
N ALA A 417 2.67 -14.72 -5.97
CA ALA A 417 1.31 -15.27 -6.06
C ALA A 417 0.32 -14.57 -5.12
N HIS A 418 0.74 -14.18 -3.91
CA HIS A 418 -0.10 -13.40 -2.98
C HIS A 418 -0.39 -12.00 -3.54
N TYR A 419 0.62 -11.32 -4.09
CA TYR A 419 0.46 -9.99 -4.71
C TYR A 419 -0.38 -10.04 -5.98
N GLU A 420 -0.24 -11.08 -6.82
CA GLU A 420 -1.10 -11.31 -7.99
C GLU A 420 -2.56 -11.51 -7.59
N ARG A 421 -2.83 -12.27 -6.53
CA ARG A 421 -4.19 -12.43 -5.98
C ARG A 421 -4.81 -11.10 -5.60
N GLU A 422 -4.06 -10.25 -4.88
CA GLU A 422 -4.52 -8.92 -4.51
C GLU A 422 -4.71 -8.02 -5.73
N PHE A 423 -3.76 -8.03 -6.67
CA PHE A 423 -3.89 -7.28 -7.91
C PHE A 423 -5.15 -7.68 -8.68
N HIS A 424 -5.40 -8.99 -8.86
CA HIS A 424 -6.59 -9.47 -9.55
C HIS A 424 -7.90 -9.14 -8.82
N ARG A 425 -7.90 -9.13 -7.48
CA ARG A 425 -9.04 -8.65 -6.69
C ARG A 425 -9.37 -7.19 -7.00
N LEU A 426 -8.37 -6.33 -7.01
CA LEU A 426 -8.51 -4.91 -7.36
C LEU A 426 -8.93 -4.72 -8.82
N TYR A 427 -8.29 -5.45 -9.73
CA TYR A 427 -8.54 -5.34 -11.17
C TYR A 427 -9.96 -5.78 -11.57
N LYS A 428 -10.52 -6.77 -10.88
CA LYS A 428 -11.88 -7.29 -11.11
C LYS A 428 -12.97 -6.22 -10.95
N THR A 429 -12.76 -5.23 -10.09
CA THR A 429 -13.71 -4.14 -9.82
C THR A 429 -13.32 -2.83 -10.52
N ALA A 430 -12.27 -2.85 -11.36
CA ALA A 430 -11.72 -1.64 -11.92
C ALA A 430 -12.55 -1.08 -13.07
N GLN A 431 -12.70 0.23 -13.09
CA GLN A 431 -13.05 0.99 -14.30
C GLN A 431 -11.78 1.19 -15.12
N LEU A 432 -11.84 0.87 -16.41
CA LEU A 432 -10.67 0.84 -17.29
C LEU A 432 -10.86 1.73 -18.52
N GLY A 433 -9.74 2.17 -19.10
CA GLY A 433 -9.70 2.90 -20.36
C GLY A 433 -10.05 4.38 -20.23
N LEU A 434 -10.41 5.00 -21.35
CA LEU A 434 -10.61 6.46 -21.46
C LEU A 434 -11.71 7.01 -20.56
N VAL A 435 -12.67 6.20 -20.16
CA VAL A 435 -13.72 6.61 -19.20
C VAL A 435 -13.14 7.09 -17.86
N THR A 436 -11.93 6.66 -17.51
CA THR A 436 -11.23 7.07 -16.27
C THR A 436 -10.62 8.47 -16.36
N LEU A 437 -10.57 9.07 -17.57
CA LEU A 437 -9.99 10.38 -17.85
C LEU A 437 -11.01 11.30 -18.56
N PRO A 438 -12.08 11.73 -17.87
CA PRO A 438 -13.21 12.43 -18.50
C PRO A 438 -12.83 13.78 -19.17
N HIS A 439 -11.67 14.33 -18.83
CA HIS A 439 -11.17 15.59 -19.38
C HIS A 439 -9.98 15.40 -20.34
N ALA A 440 -9.72 14.18 -20.78
CA ALA A 440 -8.66 13.91 -21.75
C ALA A 440 -9.01 14.47 -23.14
N ARG A 441 -7.98 14.80 -23.92
CA ARG A 441 -8.08 15.23 -25.33
C ARG A 441 -7.07 14.47 -26.18
N LYS A 442 -7.25 14.46 -27.49
CA LYS A 442 -6.19 14.06 -28.39
C LYS A 442 -4.99 14.96 -28.20
N CYS A 443 -3.79 14.38 -28.25
CA CYS A 443 -2.56 15.16 -28.27
C CYS A 443 -2.41 15.86 -29.64
N GLU A 444 -1.99 17.10 -29.63
CA GLU A 444 -1.68 17.87 -30.84
C GLU A 444 -0.29 17.51 -31.36
#